data_12f8ac435356c886ce22b75e5c990790
#
_entry.id   12f8ac435356c886ce22b75e5c990790
#
_cell.length_a   1.000
_cell.length_b   1.000
_cell.length_c   1.000
_cell.angle_alpha   90.00
_cell.angle_beta   90.00
_cell.angle_gamma   90.00
#
_symmetry.space_group_name_H-M   'P 1'
#
loop_
_entity.id
_entity.type
_entity.pdbx_description
1 polymer ?
#
loop_
_entity_poly.entity_id
_entity_poly.type
_entity_poly.pdbx_seq_one_letter_code
_entity_poly.pdbx_strand_id
1 'polypeptide(L)'
;MQSWHTTYLGLRELPREISTFELQSFFTYSRTERELINARRSNAHKLGLALHIGFLRLSGRLLNSVRIVPTTLWRHLGDEIGITAVELASLRALYVRGRTLFDHQQLACDVLGFHWMTEHQRRALVRTLRDEVARCADRDQLLVFARRWLYQSKILILRDRDIRVLVTAALGQLEEETAKTIAASVLREQ
;
A
#
# COMPACT_ATOMS: atom_id res chain seq x y z
N MET A 1 -4.85 -15.73 2.67
CA MET A 1 -3.98 -14.80 1.90
C MET A 1 -2.54 -15.18 2.16
N GLN A 2 -1.76 -15.43 1.12
CA GLN A 2 -0.43 -16.02 1.26
C GLN A 2 0.53 -15.05 1.94
N SER A 3 1.39 -15.56 2.83
CA SER A 3 2.31 -14.76 3.66
C SER A 3 3.32 -13.93 2.86
N TRP A 4 3.65 -14.35 1.63
CA TRP A 4 4.61 -13.68 0.75
C TRP A 4 4.18 -12.26 0.33
N HIS A 5 2.87 -12.00 0.17
CA HIS A 5 2.39 -10.66 -0.18
C HIS A 5 2.72 -9.61 0.90
N THR A 6 2.78 -10.02 2.16
CA THR A 6 3.11 -9.11 3.26
C THR A 6 4.50 -8.49 3.16
N THR A 7 5.43 -9.14 2.47
CA THR A 7 6.79 -8.65 2.22
C THR A 7 6.79 -7.35 1.39
N TYR A 8 5.83 -7.18 0.50
CA TYR A 8 5.73 -6.01 -0.38
C TYR A 8 4.88 -4.88 0.21
N LEU A 9 4.07 -5.16 1.24
CA LEU A 9 3.18 -4.17 1.82
C LEU A 9 3.98 -3.01 2.44
N GLY A 10 3.68 -1.81 1.98
CA GLY A 10 4.31 -0.58 2.45
C GLY A 10 5.60 -0.20 1.72
N LEU A 11 5.98 -0.88 0.64
CA LEU A 11 7.08 -0.44 -0.22
C LEU A 11 6.80 0.98 -0.75
N ARG A 12 7.86 1.79 -0.83
CA ARG A 12 7.81 3.18 -1.32
C ARG A 12 8.22 3.29 -2.79
N GLU A 13 8.98 2.34 -3.25
CA GLU A 13 9.58 2.29 -4.59
C GLU A 13 9.43 0.89 -5.17
N LEU A 14 9.52 0.78 -6.48
CA LEU A 14 9.53 -0.50 -7.16
C LEU A 14 10.74 -1.32 -6.73
N PRO A 15 10.59 -2.64 -6.51
CA PRO A 15 11.72 -3.54 -6.32
C PRO A 15 12.66 -3.45 -7.54
N ARG A 16 13.95 -3.63 -7.33
CA ARG A 16 14.94 -3.64 -8.43
C ARG A 16 14.75 -4.84 -9.34
N GLU A 17 14.35 -5.96 -8.77
CA GLU A 17 14.05 -7.21 -9.46
C GLU A 17 12.62 -7.61 -9.17
N ILE A 18 11.92 -8.07 -10.18
CA ILE A 18 10.53 -8.54 -10.10
C ILE A 18 10.48 -9.87 -10.86
N SER A 19 10.06 -10.92 -10.18
CA SER A 19 9.91 -12.26 -10.77
C SER A 19 8.69 -12.32 -11.69
N THR A 20 8.67 -13.33 -12.56
CA THR A 20 7.50 -13.61 -13.43
C THR A 20 6.22 -13.80 -12.63
N PHE A 21 6.32 -14.45 -11.47
CA PHE A 21 5.18 -14.65 -10.57
C PHE A 21 4.59 -13.33 -10.07
N GLU A 22 5.45 -12.38 -9.66
CA GLU A 22 5.02 -11.05 -9.19
C GLU A 22 4.44 -10.21 -10.33
N LEU A 23 5.04 -10.29 -11.52
CA LEU A 23 4.51 -9.63 -12.72
C LEU A 23 3.09 -10.10 -13.00
N GLN A 24 2.85 -11.41 -13.03
CA GLN A 24 1.53 -11.99 -13.26
C GLN A 24 0.54 -11.70 -12.13
N SER A 25 1.01 -11.67 -10.87
CA SER A 25 0.13 -11.47 -9.71
C SER A 25 -0.34 -10.02 -9.56
N PHE A 26 0.51 -9.04 -9.87
CA PHE A 26 0.24 -7.63 -9.58
C PHE A 26 0.07 -6.76 -10.81
N PHE A 27 0.66 -7.13 -11.94
CA PHE A 27 0.72 -6.30 -13.14
C PHE A 27 -0.04 -6.92 -14.34
N THR A 28 -0.97 -7.82 -14.06
CA THR A 28 -1.98 -8.29 -15.01
C THR A 28 -3.29 -7.57 -14.74
N TYR A 29 -4.01 -7.17 -15.79
CA TYR A 29 -5.16 -6.26 -15.69
C TYR A 29 -6.46 -6.95 -16.10
N SER A 30 -7.51 -6.71 -15.33
CA SER A 30 -8.88 -7.09 -15.67
C SER A 30 -9.37 -6.32 -16.92
N ARG A 31 -10.48 -6.74 -17.48
CA ARG A 31 -11.11 -6.05 -18.62
C ARG A 31 -11.39 -4.57 -18.31
N THR A 32 -11.99 -4.28 -17.17
CA THR A 32 -12.31 -2.90 -16.75
C THR A 32 -11.07 -2.04 -16.59
N GLU A 33 -9.99 -2.60 -16.00
CA GLU A 33 -8.72 -1.89 -15.85
C GLU A 33 -8.07 -1.62 -17.22
N ARG A 34 -8.11 -2.59 -18.13
CA ARG A 34 -7.59 -2.42 -19.50
C ARG A 34 -8.37 -1.36 -20.27
N GLU A 35 -9.71 -1.32 -20.14
CA GLU A 35 -10.55 -0.28 -20.74
C GLU A 35 -10.18 1.12 -20.21
N LEU A 36 -9.99 1.25 -18.88
CA LEU A 36 -9.54 2.49 -18.26
C LEU A 36 -8.15 2.93 -18.73
N ILE A 37 -7.20 2.00 -18.80
CA ILE A 37 -5.84 2.25 -19.28
C ILE A 37 -5.87 2.68 -20.76
N ASN A 38 -6.60 1.95 -21.60
CA ASN A 38 -6.67 2.20 -23.03
C ASN A 38 -7.39 3.50 -23.40
N ALA A 39 -8.25 4.01 -22.54
CA ALA A 39 -8.88 5.32 -22.70
C ALA A 39 -7.88 6.50 -22.56
N ARG A 40 -6.62 6.26 -22.17
CA ARG A 40 -5.61 7.31 -22.05
C ARG A 40 -5.08 7.72 -23.43
N ARG A 41 -4.75 9.02 -23.56
CA ARG A 41 -4.43 9.69 -24.84
C ARG A 41 -3.14 9.23 -25.52
N SER A 42 -2.15 8.71 -24.81
CA SER A 42 -0.89 8.28 -25.38
C SER A 42 -0.33 7.05 -24.68
N ASN A 43 0.60 6.35 -25.33
CA ASN A 43 1.24 5.15 -24.79
C ASN A 43 1.96 5.43 -23.46
N ALA A 44 2.60 6.59 -23.31
CA ALA A 44 3.23 6.98 -22.04
C ALA A 44 2.19 7.11 -20.89
N HIS A 45 1.00 7.68 -21.15
CA HIS A 45 -0.07 7.76 -20.15
C HIS A 45 -0.66 6.38 -19.84
N LYS A 46 -0.81 5.51 -20.86
CA LYS A 46 -1.32 4.13 -20.65
C LYS A 46 -0.36 3.33 -19.78
N LEU A 47 0.92 3.30 -20.11
CA LEU A 47 1.95 2.60 -19.35
C LEU A 47 2.10 3.18 -17.93
N GLY A 48 2.03 4.51 -17.81
CA GLY A 48 2.09 5.18 -16.52
C GLY A 48 0.92 4.79 -15.61
N LEU A 49 -0.32 4.81 -16.12
CA LEU A 49 -1.48 4.39 -15.33
C LEU A 49 -1.41 2.90 -14.97
N ALA A 50 -1.04 2.03 -15.91
CA ALA A 50 -0.84 0.61 -15.66
C ALA A 50 0.18 0.39 -14.52
N LEU A 51 1.33 1.08 -14.57
CA LEU A 51 2.35 1.03 -13.54
C LEU A 51 1.80 1.41 -12.15
N HIS A 52 0.99 2.48 -12.05
CA HIS A 52 0.39 2.91 -10.79
C HIS A 52 -0.63 1.92 -10.23
N ILE A 53 -1.49 1.34 -11.08
CA ILE A 53 -2.44 0.30 -10.67
C ILE A 53 -1.69 -0.92 -10.13
N GLY A 54 -0.69 -1.42 -10.86
CA GLY A 54 0.10 -2.59 -10.44
C GLY A 54 0.87 -2.33 -9.15
N PHE A 55 1.51 -1.16 -9.02
CA PHE A 55 2.27 -0.82 -7.82
C PHE A 55 1.36 -0.65 -6.58
N LEU A 56 0.20 -0.03 -6.72
CA LEU A 56 -0.75 0.10 -5.62
C LEU A 56 -1.26 -1.28 -5.16
N ARG A 57 -1.50 -2.20 -6.11
CA ARG A 57 -1.87 -3.59 -5.82
C ARG A 57 -0.74 -4.35 -5.11
N LEU A 58 0.51 -4.14 -5.51
CA LEU A 58 1.69 -4.75 -4.89
C LEU A 58 1.92 -4.24 -3.46
N SER A 59 1.95 -2.93 -3.29
CA SER A 59 2.47 -2.30 -2.08
C SER A 59 1.41 -1.73 -1.13
N GLY A 60 0.20 -1.44 -1.61
CA GLY A 60 -0.82 -0.68 -0.89
C GLY A 60 -0.48 0.80 -0.72
N ARG A 61 0.55 1.30 -1.43
CA ARG A 61 0.99 2.71 -1.41
C ARG A 61 0.97 3.31 -2.81
N LEU A 62 0.91 4.63 -2.85
CA LEU A 62 1.08 5.39 -4.09
C LEU A 62 2.56 5.41 -4.50
N LEU A 63 2.83 5.18 -5.78
CA LEU A 63 4.16 5.34 -6.36
C LEU A 63 4.43 6.84 -6.57
N ASN A 64 5.44 7.38 -5.89
CA ASN A 64 5.77 8.81 -5.98
C ASN A 64 6.96 9.09 -6.90
N SER A 65 7.67 8.05 -7.33
CA SER A 65 8.85 8.20 -8.18
C SER A 65 8.94 7.07 -9.20
N VAL A 66 9.19 7.43 -10.44
CA VAL A 66 9.45 6.53 -11.56
C VAL A 66 10.91 6.59 -12.03
N ARG A 67 11.82 6.94 -11.12
CA ARG A 67 13.25 7.06 -11.44
C ARG A 67 13.85 5.74 -11.86
N ILE A 68 13.48 4.67 -11.17
CA ILE A 68 13.95 3.32 -11.43
C ILE A 68 12.73 2.45 -11.68
N VAL A 69 12.61 1.92 -12.89
CA VAL A 69 11.61 0.93 -13.27
C VAL A 69 12.36 -0.24 -13.90
N PRO A 70 12.21 -1.47 -13.38
CA PRO A 70 12.87 -2.64 -13.96
C PRO A 70 12.48 -2.82 -15.43
N THR A 71 13.44 -3.12 -16.28
CA THR A 71 13.19 -3.31 -17.73
C THR A 71 12.23 -4.46 -18.00
N THR A 72 12.30 -5.52 -17.19
CA THR A 72 11.37 -6.67 -17.25
C THR A 72 9.93 -6.25 -16.99
N LEU A 73 9.71 -5.44 -15.95
CA LEU A 73 8.38 -4.88 -15.65
C LEU A 73 7.90 -3.98 -16.79
N TRP A 74 8.77 -3.08 -17.27
CA TRP A 74 8.40 -2.13 -18.32
C TRP A 74 7.97 -2.80 -19.61
N ARG A 75 8.68 -3.87 -20.01
CA ARG A 75 8.30 -4.70 -21.15
C ARG A 75 6.99 -5.43 -20.91
N HIS A 76 6.85 -6.08 -19.74
CA HIS A 76 5.63 -6.79 -19.37
C HIS A 76 4.38 -5.90 -19.42
N LEU A 77 4.48 -4.64 -18.95
CA LEU A 77 3.39 -3.68 -19.04
C LEU A 77 2.99 -3.40 -20.49
N GLY A 78 3.95 -3.27 -21.39
CA GLY A 78 3.70 -3.09 -22.82
C GLY A 78 2.94 -4.28 -23.41
N ASP A 79 3.43 -5.48 -23.13
CA ASP A 79 2.82 -6.74 -23.61
C ASP A 79 1.39 -6.91 -23.07
N GLU A 80 1.17 -6.64 -21.79
CA GLU A 80 -0.13 -6.76 -21.13
C GLU A 80 -1.22 -5.84 -21.69
N ILE A 81 -0.86 -4.64 -22.12
CA ILE A 81 -1.82 -3.67 -22.68
C ILE A 81 -1.77 -3.59 -24.21
N GLY A 82 -0.96 -4.43 -24.85
CA GLY A 82 -0.90 -4.57 -26.30
C GLY A 82 -0.27 -3.36 -27.02
N ILE A 83 0.73 -2.72 -26.42
CA ILE A 83 1.44 -1.59 -27.01
C ILE A 83 2.95 -1.79 -26.93
N THR A 84 3.67 -1.25 -27.93
CA THR A 84 5.12 -1.16 -27.82
C THR A 84 5.51 -0.23 -26.68
N ALA A 85 6.33 -0.72 -25.76
CA ALA A 85 6.81 0.06 -24.61
C ALA A 85 7.59 1.27 -25.11
N VAL A 86 7.14 2.47 -24.70
CA VAL A 86 7.87 3.72 -25.00
C VAL A 86 9.11 3.83 -24.11
N GLU A 87 10.03 4.71 -24.48
CA GLU A 87 11.19 4.98 -23.64
C GLU A 87 10.78 5.49 -22.23
N LEU A 88 11.46 5.03 -21.21
CA LEU A 88 11.19 5.44 -19.82
C LEU A 88 11.38 6.95 -19.60
N ALA A 89 12.21 7.58 -20.42
CA ALA A 89 12.38 9.04 -20.46
C ALA A 89 11.04 9.76 -20.73
N SER A 90 10.20 9.22 -21.62
CA SER A 90 8.87 9.77 -21.93
C SER A 90 7.94 9.74 -20.72
N LEU A 91 7.99 8.68 -19.90
CA LEU A 91 7.23 8.60 -18.65
C LEU A 91 7.74 9.62 -17.61
N ARG A 92 9.06 9.78 -17.48
CA ARG A 92 9.65 10.76 -16.57
C ARG A 92 9.24 12.18 -16.96
N ALA A 93 9.31 12.50 -18.25
CA ALA A 93 8.89 13.80 -18.78
C ALA A 93 7.38 14.07 -18.50
N LEU A 94 6.55 13.05 -18.61
CA LEU A 94 5.12 13.12 -18.33
C LEU A 94 4.82 13.59 -16.88
N TYR A 95 5.65 13.20 -15.91
CA TYR A 95 5.43 13.47 -14.49
C TYR A 95 6.15 14.72 -13.96
N VAL A 96 6.92 15.43 -14.79
CA VAL A 96 7.63 16.65 -14.36
C VAL A 96 6.69 17.69 -13.73
N ARG A 97 5.48 17.84 -14.27
CA ARG A 97 4.49 18.84 -13.78
C ARG A 97 3.63 18.34 -12.60
N GLY A 98 3.82 17.14 -12.13
CA GLY A 98 3.10 16.57 -10.97
C GLY A 98 1.61 16.27 -11.18
N ARG A 99 0.88 17.06 -11.97
CA ARG A 99 -0.57 16.89 -12.17
C ARG A 99 -0.93 15.52 -12.73
N THR A 100 -0.24 15.09 -13.79
CA THR A 100 -0.50 13.76 -14.38
C THR A 100 -0.15 12.63 -13.42
N LEU A 101 0.88 12.80 -12.60
CA LEU A 101 1.20 11.84 -11.53
C LEU A 101 0.03 11.70 -10.56
N PHE A 102 -0.50 12.82 -10.07
CA PHE A 102 -1.65 12.84 -9.17
C PHE A 102 -2.90 12.21 -9.81
N ASP A 103 -3.20 12.56 -11.08
CA ASP A 103 -4.35 12.01 -11.80
C ASP A 103 -4.23 10.48 -11.94
N HIS A 104 -3.04 9.94 -12.26
CA HIS A 104 -2.83 8.49 -12.34
C HIS A 104 -2.93 7.81 -10.98
N GLN A 105 -2.42 8.43 -9.92
CA GLN A 105 -2.56 7.92 -8.55
C GLN A 105 -4.02 7.86 -8.12
N GLN A 106 -4.80 8.91 -8.42
CA GLN A 106 -6.22 8.95 -8.09
C GLN A 106 -7.02 7.88 -8.86
N LEU A 107 -6.79 7.75 -10.17
CA LEU A 107 -7.43 6.72 -10.98
C LEU A 107 -7.09 5.29 -10.51
N ALA A 108 -5.84 5.06 -10.08
CA ALA A 108 -5.45 3.78 -9.51
C ALA A 108 -6.18 3.50 -8.18
N CYS A 109 -6.35 4.52 -7.34
CA CYS A 109 -7.15 4.41 -6.12
C CYS A 109 -8.61 4.06 -6.43
N ASP A 110 -9.22 4.80 -7.36
CA ASP A 110 -10.63 4.65 -7.71
C ASP A 110 -10.92 3.24 -8.25
N VAL A 111 -10.11 2.74 -9.18
CA VAL A 111 -10.32 1.42 -9.80
C VAL A 111 -10.07 0.25 -8.84
N LEU A 112 -9.16 0.40 -7.88
CA LEU A 112 -8.86 -0.63 -6.88
C LEU A 112 -9.65 -0.47 -5.58
N GLY A 113 -10.40 0.63 -5.43
CA GLY A 113 -11.19 0.97 -4.24
C GLY A 113 -10.35 1.42 -3.04
N PHE A 114 -9.10 1.90 -3.27
CA PHE A 114 -8.28 2.43 -2.20
C PHE A 114 -8.63 3.88 -1.88
N HIS A 115 -8.55 4.24 -0.61
CA HIS A 115 -8.81 5.60 -0.14
C HIS A 115 -7.88 6.00 1.00
N TRP A 116 -7.85 7.29 1.30
CA TRP A 116 -7.13 7.82 2.45
C TRP A 116 -7.80 7.42 3.77
N MET A 117 -6.99 7.23 4.80
CA MET A 117 -7.48 6.93 6.14
C MET A 117 -8.32 8.08 6.70
N THR A 118 -9.51 7.75 7.18
CA THR A 118 -10.36 8.65 7.97
C THR A 118 -10.05 8.55 9.47
N GLU A 119 -10.48 9.55 10.26
CA GLU A 119 -10.29 9.51 11.71
C GLU A 119 -11.04 8.34 12.38
N HIS A 120 -12.21 7.98 11.85
CA HIS A 120 -12.94 6.80 12.32
C HIS A 120 -12.12 5.50 12.11
N GLN A 121 -11.53 5.33 10.94
CA GLN A 121 -10.69 4.17 10.61
C GLN A 121 -9.39 4.15 11.43
N ARG A 122 -8.83 5.33 11.73
CA ARG A 122 -7.69 5.45 12.61
C ARG A 122 -7.98 4.91 14.01
N ARG A 123 -9.12 5.29 14.60
CA ARG A 123 -9.57 4.77 15.90
C ARG A 123 -9.84 3.26 15.83
N ALA A 124 -10.44 2.77 14.74
CA ALA A 124 -10.67 1.35 14.53
C ALA A 124 -9.34 0.57 14.48
N LEU A 125 -8.33 1.07 13.75
CA LEU A 125 -7.01 0.45 13.70
C LEU A 125 -6.35 0.41 15.09
N VAL A 126 -6.38 1.52 15.86
CA VAL A 126 -5.80 1.54 17.22
C VAL A 126 -6.48 0.52 18.13
N ARG A 127 -7.81 0.39 18.08
CA ARG A 127 -8.55 -0.62 18.83
C ARG A 127 -8.12 -2.04 18.44
N THR A 128 -8.06 -2.34 17.13
CA THR A 128 -7.65 -3.65 16.64
C THR A 128 -6.19 -3.96 17.00
N LEU A 129 -5.31 -2.95 16.96
CA LEU A 129 -3.93 -3.10 17.40
C LEU A 129 -3.85 -3.41 18.89
N ARG A 130 -4.63 -2.76 19.74
CA ARG A 130 -4.70 -3.05 21.18
C ARG A 130 -5.10 -4.50 21.45
N ASP A 131 -6.11 -5.00 20.76
CA ASP A 131 -6.53 -6.39 20.85
C ASP A 131 -5.44 -7.37 20.38
N GLU A 132 -4.63 -6.99 19.41
CA GLU A 132 -3.51 -7.79 18.91
C GLU A 132 -2.30 -7.72 19.85
N VAL A 133 -2.02 -6.58 20.49
CA VAL A 133 -0.96 -6.43 21.52
C VAL A 133 -1.16 -7.42 22.67
N ALA A 134 -2.40 -7.69 23.07
CA ALA A 134 -2.70 -8.67 24.10
C ALA A 134 -2.27 -10.11 23.70
N ARG A 135 -2.10 -10.37 22.40
CA ARG A 135 -1.66 -11.66 21.86
C ARG A 135 -0.17 -11.68 21.54
N CYS A 136 0.36 -10.56 21.05
CA CYS A 136 1.73 -10.43 20.64
C CYS A 136 2.22 -8.99 20.88
N ALA A 137 3.17 -8.82 21.79
CA ALA A 137 3.76 -7.52 22.10
C ALA A 137 4.96 -7.14 21.19
N ASP A 138 5.27 -7.95 20.18
CA ASP A 138 6.36 -7.68 19.24
C ASP A 138 5.98 -6.52 18.31
N ARG A 139 6.74 -5.42 18.39
CA ARG A 139 6.51 -4.20 17.61
C ARG A 139 6.60 -4.42 16.10
N ASP A 140 7.51 -5.27 15.64
CA ASP A 140 7.68 -5.53 14.19
C ASP A 140 6.52 -6.36 13.64
N GLN A 141 6.02 -7.32 14.41
CA GLN A 141 4.82 -8.07 14.07
C GLN A 141 3.57 -7.16 14.05
N LEU A 142 3.45 -6.24 15.01
CA LEU A 142 2.37 -5.25 15.02
C LEU A 142 2.43 -4.29 13.82
N LEU A 143 3.61 -3.91 13.35
CA LEU A 143 3.78 -3.12 12.12
C LEU A 143 3.31 -3.90 10.89
N VAL A 144 3.67 -5.18 10.78
CA VAL A 144 3.21 -6.06 9.70
C VAL A 144 1.69 -6.24 9.75
N PHE A 145 1.15 -6.45 10.94
CA PHE A 145 -0.28 -6.56 11.17
C PHE A 145 -1.03 -5.28 10.74
N ALA A 146 -0.54 -4.11 11.15
CA ALA A 146 -1.13 -2.82 10.77
C ALA A 146 -1.15 -2.61 9.25
N ARG A 147 -0.04 -2.91 8.55
CA ARG A 147 0.02 -2.81 7.09
C ARG A 147 -0.98 -3.74 6.42
N ARG A 148 -1.11 -4.97 6.91
CA ARG A 148 -2.08 -5.96 6.41
C ARG A 148 -3.51 -5.47 6.62
N TRP A 149 -3.83 -4.99 7.81
CA TRP A 149 -5.15 -4.47 8.13
C TRP A 149 -5.53 -3.29 7.22
N LEU A 150 -4.62 -2.33 7.03
CA LEU A 150 -4.81 -1.19 6.12
C LEU A 150 -5.09 -1.66 4.70
N TYR A 151 -4.28 -2.56 4.18
CA TYR A 151 -4.42 -3.09 2.83
C TYR A 151 -5.76 -3.82 2.63
N GLN A 152 -6.14 -4.68 3.57
CA GLN A 152 -7.41 -5.43 3.54
C GLN A 152 -8.62 -4.50 3.61
N SER A 153 -8.52 -3.42 4.38
CA SER A 153 -9.55 -2.38 4.49
C SER A 153 -9.56 -1.40 3.32
N LYS A 154 -8.72 -1.63 2.28
CA LYS A 154 -8.59 -0.72 1.13
C LYS A 154 -8.14 0.71 1.51
N ILE A 155 -7.42 0.84 2.60
CA ILE A 155 -6.84 2.10 3.06
C ILE A 155 -5.39 2.16 2.59
N LEU A 156 -4.98 3.29 2.01
CA LEU A 156 -3.60 3.54 1.63
C LEU A 156 -2.67 3.35 2.85
N ILE A 157 -1.64 2.52 2.68
CA ILE A 157 -0.71 2.22 3.77
C ILE A 157 0.06 3.50 4.13
N LEU A 158 -0.03 3.88 5.40
CA LEU A 158 0.62 5.05 5.96
C LEU A 158 2.15 4.92 5.93
N ARG A 159 2.85 6.05 6.13
CA ARG A 159 4.29 6.03 6.36
C ARG A 159 4.61 5.22 7.62
N ASP A 160 5.75 4.55 7.62
CA ASP A 160 6.15 3.68 8.75
C ASP A 160 6.22 4.43 10.08
N ARG A 161 6.64 5.71 10.03
CA ARG A 161 6.62 6.59 11.20
C ARG A 161 5.20 6.73 11.77
N ASP A 162 4.23 6.95 10.91
CA ASP A 162 2.84 7.19 11.33
C ASP A 162 2.23 5.89 11.89
N ILE A 163 2.55 4.72 11.30
CA ILE A 163 2.13 3.41 11.83
C ILE A 163 2.78 3.16 13.20
N ARG A 164 4.07 3.46 13.36
CA ARG A 164 4.75 3.31 14.66
C ARG A 164 4.12 4.14 15.76
N VAL A 165 3.66 5.35 15.46
CA VAL A 165 2.92 6.19 16.43
C VAL A 165 1.64 5.50 16.86
N LEU A 166 0.88 4.89 15.94
CA LEU A 166 -0.35 4.16 16.25
C LEU A 166 -0.09 2.91 17.10
N VAL A 167 0.97 2.15 16.77
CA VAL A 167 1.39 0.98 17.55
C VAL A 167 1.81 1.39 18.95
N THR A 168 2.60 2.46 19.10
CA THR A 168 3.00 2.98 20.42
C THR A 168 1.81 3.44 21.24
N ALA A 169 0.83 4.10 20.61
CA ALA A 169 -0.40 4.50 21.28
C ALA A 169 -1.22 3.30 21.79
N ALA A 170 -1.30 2.23 20.99
CA ALA A 170 -1.99 1.00 21.38
C ALA A 170 -1.30 0.29 22.57
N LEU A 171 0.03 0.23 22.56
CA LEU A 171 0.83 -0.34 23.66
C LEU A 171 0.63 0.45 24.96
N GLY A 172 0.73 1.78 24.90
CA GLY A 172 0.55 2.64 26.08
C GLY A 172 -0.87 2.54 26.69
N GLN A 173 -1.90 2.40 25.86
CA GLN A 173 -3.27 2.18 26.36
C GLN A 173 -3.41 0.85 27.10
N LEU A 174 -2.81 -0.22 26.60
CA LEU A 174 -2.84 -1.52 27.30
C LEU A 174 -2.08 -1.47 28.63
N GLU A 175 -0.90 -0.85 28.65
CA GLU A 175 -0.11 -0.66 29.88
C GLU A 175 -0.92 0.10 30.94
N GLU A 176 -1.61 1.17 30.58
CA GLU A 176 -2.45 1.97 31.48
C GLU A 176 -3.65 1.17 32.01
N GLU A 177 -4.33 0.41 31.14
CA GLU A 177 -5.46 -0.46 31.55
C GLU A 177 -4.99 -1.58 32.50
N THR A 178 -3.86 -2.19 32.21
CA THR A 178 -3.27 -3.23 33.06
C THR A 178 -2.91 -2.68 34.44
N ALA A 179 -2.27 -1.51 34.49
CA ALA A 179 -1.94 -0.84 35.75
C ALA A 179 -3.18 -0.52 36.57
N LYS A 180 -4.24 -0.01 35.94
CA LYS A 180 -5.54 0.26 36.62
C LYS A 180 -6.17 -1.02 37.15
N THR A 181 -6.11 -2.12 36.42
CA THR A 181 -6.67 -3.42 36.84
C THR A 181 -5.93 -3.97 38.05
N ILE A 182 -4.59 -3.91 38.04
CA ILE A 182 -3.75 -4.36 39.16
C ILE A 182 -4.03 -3.50 40.40
N ALA A 183 -4.07 -2.16 40.27
CA ALA A 183 -4.37 -1.27 41.38
C ALA A 183 -5.76 -1.57 42.01
N ALA A 184 -6.76 -1.83 41.16
CA ALA A 184 -8.10 -2.18 41.61
C ALA A 184 -8.18 -3.55 42.31
N SER A 185 -7.36 -4.54 41.93
CA SER A 185 -7.31 -5.84 42.61
C SER A 185 -6.64 -5.73 43.99
N VAL A 186 -5.53 -5.01 44.07
CA VAL A 186 -4.82 -4.78 45.34
C VAL A 186 -5.71 -4.06 46.38
N LEU A 187 -6.51 -3.10 45.92
CA LEU A 187 -7.46 -2.37 46.84
C LEU A 187 -8.64 -3.22 47.31
N ARG A 188 -8.95 -4.33 46.66
CA ARG A 188 -10.03 -5.25 47.08
C ARG A 188 -9.57 -6.31 48.09
N GLU A 189 -8.28 -6.55 48.17
CA GLU A 189 -7.69 -7.53 49.09
C GLU A 189 -7.27 -6.92 50.47
N GLN A 190 -7.43 -5.62 50.63
CA GLN A 190 -7.25 -4.89 51.90
C GLN A 190 -8.62 -4.64 52.59
#